data_b736a7a1434bc478a4db32e609945259
#
_entry.id   b736a7a1434bc478a4db32e609945259
#
_cell.length_a   1.000
_cell.length_b   1.000
_cell.length_c   1.000
_cell.angle_alpha   90.00
_cell.angle_beta   90.00
_cell.angle_gamma   90.00
#
_symmetry.space_group_name_H-M   'P 1'
#
loop_
_entity.id
_entity.type
_entity.pdbx_description
1 polymer ?
#
loop_
_entity_poly.entity_id
_entity_poly.type
_entity_poly.pdbx_seq_one_letter_code
_entity_poly.pdbx_strand_id
1 'polypeptide(L)'
;MANQNQQLPKKIKEMIDILLEPFSYGYMNTAMFVSTVVGALCAFLSAYLMLKGWSLIGDALAHSVVPGVAGAYLLGLPFAVGAFISGGLAASLMLFLNERSGLKSDVVIGVIFTAFFGIGLFVISLFPMSVSIETIIMGNILAISYSDMIQLLIIGFVSLIVLFLKWREFMVVFFDETHARTVGLNPSILKIIFFTLLSASIVAAMQTVGAFLVIAMVVTPGATAYLLCDRFPKLILLSILIGSTTCFIGAYLSFFIDGATGGIIVVLQSIIFLTVFVAAPKHGYVLTRLKIKRARRGIENEL
;
A
#
# COMPACT_ATOMS: atom_id res chain seq x y z
N MET A 1 -30.92 -45.98 -22.56
CA MET A 1 -30.90 -44.78 -21.66
C MET A 1 -29.48 -44.22 -21.67
N ALA A 2 -29.18 -43.42 -22.66
CA ALA A 2 -27.82 -42.91 -22.93
C ALA A 2 -27.78 -41.41 -22.63
N ASN A 3 -26.93 -41.05 -21.71
CA ASN A 3 -26.04 -39.88 -21.66
C ASN A 3 -26.60 -38.54 -22.15
N GLN A 4 -27.50 -37.96 -21.37
CA GLN A 4 -27.77 -36.54 -21.37
C GLN A 4 -26.79 -35.84 -20.39
N ASN A 5 -25.47 -36.04 -20.55
CA ASN A 5 -24.48 -35.19 -19.96
C ASN A 5 -24.47 -33.87 -20.70
N GLN A 6 -25.21 -32.90 -20.15
CA GLN A 6 -25.03 -31.47 -20.11
C GLN A 6 -23.87 -30.96 -20.98
N GLN A 7 -24.10 -30.82 -22.28
CA GLN A 7 -23.32 -29.90 -23.10
C GLN A 7 -23.83 -28.51 -22.73
N LEU A 8 -23.04 -27.79 -21.91
CA LEU A 8 -23.20 -26.35 -21.74
C LEU A 8 -23.40 -25.72 -23.11
N PRO A 9 -24.41 -24.86 -23.32
CA PRO A 9 -24.64 -24.25 -24.60
C PRO A 9 -23.34 -23.63 -25.08
N LYS A 10 -23.00 -23.88 -26.37
CA LYS A 10 -21.72 -23.51 -27.01
C LYS A 10 -21.26 -22.07 -26.61
N LYS A 11 -22.22 -21.16 -26.52
CA LYS A 11 -22.02 -19.77 -26.12
C LYS A 11 -21.50 -19.58 -24.67
N ILE A 12 -21.93 -20.44 -23.73
CA ILE A 12 -21.47 -20.42 -22.34
C ILE A 12 -20.04 -20.96 -22.24
N LYS A 13 -19.72 -21.98 -23.06
CA LYS A 13 -18.37 -22.55 -23.10
C LYS A 13 -17.36 -21.54 -23.66
N GLU A 14 -17.69 -20.89 -24.77
CA GLU A 14 -16.88 -19.82 -25.35
C GLU A 14 -16.67 -18.66 -24.36
N MET A 15 -17.70 -18.28 -23.61
CA MET A 15 -17.59 -17.22 -22.57
C MET A 15 -16.69 -17.65 -21.40
N ILE A 16 -16.76 -18.90 -20.96
CA ILE A 16 -15.88 -19.44 -19.92
C ILE A 16 -14.44 -19.50 -20.41
N ASP A 17 -14.21 -19.93 -21.65
CA ASP A 17 -12.87 -20.01 -22.23
C ASP A 17 -12.23 -18.62 -22.31
N ILE A 18 -12.97 -17.57 -22.70
CA ILE A 18 -12.49 -16.18 -22.67
C ILE A 18 -12.15 -15.73 -21.23
N LEU A 19 -13.02 -16.01 -20.26
CA LEU A 19 -12.78 -15.62 -18.86
C LEU A 19 -11.57 -16.35 -18.24
N LEU A 20 -11.27 -17.57 -18.69
CA LEU A 20 -10.13 -18.34 -18.21
C LEU A 20 -8.83 -18.05 -18.98
N GLU A 21 -8.92 -17.33 -20.09
CA GLU A 21 -7.77 -17.03 -20.95
C GLU A 21 -6.58 -16.39 -20.21
N PRO A 22 -6.75 -15.38 -19.31
CA PRO A 22 -5.64 -14.80 -18.56
C PRO A 22 -4.84 -15.82 -17.76
N PHE A 23 -5.47 -16.86 -17.24
CA PHE A 23 -4.82 -17.91 -16.44
C PHE A 23 -3.97 -18.87 -17.28
N SER A 24 -4.11 -18.87 -18.59
CA SER A 24 -3.27 -19.67 -19.49
C SER A 24 -1.87 -19.09 -19.70
N TYR A 25 -1.69 -17.80 -19.40
CA TYR A 25 -0.42 -17.09 -19.57
C TYR A 25 0.38 -17.05 -18.27
N GLY A 26 1.62 -17.58 -18.28
CA GLY A 26 2.49 -17.63 -17.10
C GLY A 26 2.79 -16.24 -16.51
N TYR A 27 3.05 -15.23 -17.37
CA TYR A 27 3.31 -13.86 -16.90
C TYR A 27 2.11 -13.23 -16.19
N MET A 28 0.88 -13.52 -16.64
CA MET A 28 -0.34 -13.04 -16.01
C MET A 28 -0.56 -13.68 -14.65
N ASN A 29 -0.33 -14.99 -14.53
CA ASN A 29 -0.41 -15.69 -13.24
C ASN A 29 0.60 -15.10 -12.24
N THR A 30 1.82 -14.85 -12.67
CA THR A 30 2.84 -14.19 -11.85
C THR A 30 2.42 -12.78 -11.46
N ALA A 31 1.93 -11.97 -12.39
CA ALA A 31 1.47 -10.61 -12.13
C ALA A 31 0.29 -10.58 -11.13
N MET A 32 -0.73 -11.43 -11.31
CA MET A 32 -1.86 -11.55 -10.40
C MET A 32 -1.43 -12.01 -8.99
N PHE A 33 -0.53 -12.99 -8.91
CA PHE A 33 -0.01 -13.48 -7.65
C PHE A 33 0.80 -12.41 -6.92
N VAL A 34 1.78 -11.82 -7.58
CA VAL A 34 2.67 -10.81 -7.00
C VAL A 34 1.88 -9.57 -6.56
N SER A 35 1.00 -9.03 -7.41
CA SER A 35 0.16 -7.88 -7.04
C SER A 35 -0.74 -8.18 -5.84
N THR A 36 -1.28 -9.39 -5.73
CA THR A 36 -2.10 -9.81 -4.58
C THR A 36 -1.28 -9.84 -3.29
N VAL A 37 -0.07 -10.39 -3.32
CA VAL A 37 0.83 -10.45 -2.16
C VAL A 37 1.26 -9.05 -1.74
N VAL A 38 1.67 -8.22 -2.70
CA VAL A 38 2.02 -6.80 -2.45
C VAL A 38 0.82 -6.05 -1.89
N GLY A 39 -0.35 -6.24 -2.48
CA GLY A 39 -1.59 -5.63 -2.02
C GLY A 39 -1.93 -6.01 -0.58
N ALA A 40 -1.78 -7.28 -0.21
CA ALA A 40 -1.99 -7.76 1.16
C ALA A 40 -0.99 -7.14 2.14
N LEU A 41 0.31 -7.12 1.79
CA LEU A 41 1.38 -6.56 2.61
C LEU A 41 1.21 -5.05 2.83
N CYS A 42 1.04 -4.31 1.75
CA CYS A 42 0.85 -2.86 1.81
C CYS A 42 -0.45 -2.48 2.56
N ALA A 43 -1.53 -3.23 2.36
CA ALA A 43 -2.79 -3.03 3.05
C ALA A 43 -2.70 -3.34 4.57
N PHE A 44 -1.90 -4.32 4.97
CA PHE A 44 -1.62 -4.57 6.38
C PHE A 44 -0.90 -3.39 7.04
N LEU A 45 0.14 -2.87 6.38
CA LEU A 45 0.86 -1.68 6.83
C LEU A 45 -0.05 -0.43 6.83
N SER A 46 -0.90 -0.29 5.81
CA SER A 46 -1.88 0.79 5.67
C SER A 46 -2.80 0.93 6.89
N ALA A 47 -3.21 -0.19 7.48
CA ALA A 47 -4.06 -0.19 8.67
C ALA A 47 -3.41 0.53 9.86
N TYR A 48 -2.10 0.36 10.07
CA TYR A 48 -1.36 1.06 11.13
C TYR A 48 -1.10 2.52 10.80
N LEU A 49 -0.81 2.83 9.55
CA LEU A 49 -0.62 4.22 9.13
C LEU A 49 -1.89 5.03 9.31
N MET A 50 -3.06 4.44 9.02
CA MET A 50 -4.35 5.07 9.29
C MET A 50 -4.61 5.29 10.78
N LEU A 51 -4.21 4.35 11.64
CA LEU A 51 -4.36 4.50 13.10
C LEU A 51 -3.60 5.73 13.64
N LYS A 52 -2.43 6.03 13.08
CA LYS A 52 -1.59 7.17 13.49
C LYS A 52 -1.88 8.45 12.69
N GLY A 53 -2.67 8.36 11.62
CA GLY A 53 -2.93 9.49 10.71
C GLY A 53 -1.74 9.82 9.79
N TRP A 54 -0.84 8.86 9.54
CA TRP A 54 0.37 9.05 8.72
C TRP A 54 0.15 8.62 7.27
N SER A 55 -0.88 9.15 6.64
CA SER A 55 -1.25 8.78 5.25
C SER A 55 -0.17 9.14 4.22
N LEU A 56 0.60 10.19 4.43
CA LEU A 56 1.61 10.67 3.48
C LEU A 56 2.95 9.92 3.56
N ILE A 57 3.18 9.07 4.57
CA ILE A 57 4.48 8.45 4.80
C ILE A 57 4.86 7.44 3.71
N GLY A 58 3.86 6.77 3.14
CA GLY A 58 4.07 5.84 2.03
C GLY A 58 4.61 6.53 0.78
N ASP A 59 4.01 7.66 0.43
CA ASP A 59 4.43 8.52 -0.67
C ASP A 59 5.84 9.10 -0.42
N ALA A 60 6.04 9.65 0.77
CA ALA A 60 7.32 10.20 1.17
C ALA A 60 8.46 9.18 1.10
N LEU A 61 8.24 7.95 1.55
CA LEU A 61 9.24 6.89 1.48
C LEU A 61 9.50 6.43 0.04
N ALA A 62 8.46 6.27 -0.77
CA ALA A 62 8.60 5.88 -2.17
C ALA A 62 9.47 6.85 -2.97
N HIS A 63 9.36 8.14 -2.71
CA HIS A 63 10.19 9.16 -3.37
C HIS A 63 11.55 9.40 -2.69
N SER A 64 11.68 9.15 -1.38
CA SER A 64 12.93 9.26 -0.66
C SER A 64 13.98 8.20 -1.06
N VAL A 65 13.58 7.22 -1.84
CA VAL A 65 14.46 6.18 -2.39
C VAL A 65 15.35 6.72 -3.52
N VAL A 66 14.92 7.76 -4.22
CA VAL A 66 15.59 8.28 -5.44
C VAL A 66 17.08 8.59 -5.26
N PRO A 67 17.54 9.30 -4.21
CA PRO A 67 18.97 9.56 -4.04
C PRO A 67 19.78 8.29 -3.79
N GLY A 68 19.17 7.29 -3.13
CA GLY A 68 19.83 6.01 -2.91
C GLY A 68 19.99 5.20 -4.19
N VAL A 69 18.98 5.19 -5.04
CA VAL A 69 19.06 4.54 -6.37
C VAL A 69 20.12 5.22 -7.23
N ALA A 70 20.15 6.57 -7.25
CA ALA A 70 21.15 7.32 -7.97
C ALA A 70 22.57 7.05 -7.45
N GLY A 71 22.74 7.01 -6.13
CA GLY A 71 24.03 6.68 -5.49
C GLY A 71 24.47 5.24 -5.79
N ALA A 72 23.57 4.28 -5.74
CA ALA A 72 23.85 2.88 -6.09
C ALA A 72 24.30 2.74 -7.55
N TYR A 73 23.64 3.45 -8.47
CA TYR A 73 24.05 3.48 -9.88
C TYR A 73 25.51 3.97 -10.04
N LEU A 74 25.88 5.07 -9.38
CA LEU A 74 27.22 5.63 -9.44
C LEU A 74 28.28 4.71 -8.85
N LEU A 75 27.93 3.94 -7.82
CA LEU A 75 28.83 3.02 -7.13
C LEU A 75 28.85 1.61 -7.74
N GLY A 76 28.04 1.34 -8.77
CA GLY A 76 27.87 0.01 -9.37
C GLY A 76 27.26 -1.01 -8.42
N LEU A 77 26.47 -0.57 -7.42
CA LEU A 77 25.78 -1.42 -6.46
C LEU A 77 24.38 -1.76 -6.96
N PRO A 78 23.76 -2.85 -6.45
CA PRO A 78 22.36 -3.15 -6.73
C PRO A 78 21.44 -2.00 -6.29
N PHE A 79 20.50 -1.60 -7.14
CA PHE A 79 19.55 -0.51 -6.84
C PHE A 79 18.75 -0.74 -5.57
N ALA A 80 18.42 -2.00 -5.27
CA ALA A 80 17.73 -2.42 -4.05
C ALA A 80 18.45 -1.96 -2.78
N VAL A 81 19.77 -2.10 -2.74
CA VAL A 81 20.60 -1.72 -1.57
C VAL A 81 20.58 -0.21 -1.35
N GLY A 82 20.81 0.58 -2.42
CA GLY A 82 20.75 2.03 -2.34
C GLY A 82 19.35 2.53 -1.94
N ALA A 83 18.33 1.98 -2.55
CA ALA A 83 16.94 2.26 -2.25
C ALA A 83 16.61 2.00 -0.77
N PHE A 84 16.99 0.84 -0.24
CA PHE A 84 16.76 0.46 1.15
C PHE A 84 17.50 1.37 2.13
N ILE A 85 18.76 1.69 1.86
CA ILE A 85 19.55 2.60 2.71
C ILE A 85 18.92 3.99 2.73
N SER A 86 18.60 4.54 1.58
CA SER A 86 18.00 5.88 1.48
C SER A 86 16.59 5.93 2.13
N GLY A 87 15.73 4.99 1.82
CA GLY A 87 14.40 4.89 2.44
C GLY A 87 14.47 4.67 3.95
N GLY A 88 15.41 3.85 4.43
CA GLY A 88 15.68 3.63 5.85
C GLY A 88 16.19 4.88 6.56
N LEU A 89 17.09 5.63 5.93
CA LEU A 89 17.57 6.91 6.45
C LEU A 89 16.44 7.94 6.51
N ALA A 90 15.65 8.07 5.46
CA ALA A 90 14.49 8.97 5.45
C ALA A 90 13.48 8.61 6.56
N ALA A 91 13.12 7.33 6.69
CA ALA A 91 12.24 6.86 7.75
C ALA A 91 12.78 7.17 9.15
N SER A 92 14.09 6.94 9.36
CA SER A 92 14.76 7.22 10.64
C SER A 92 14.79 8.71 10.96
N LEU A 93 15.03 9.57 9.97
CA LEU A 93 15.00 11.02 10.12
C LEU A 93 13.59 11.54 10.38
N MET A 94 12.58 10.99 9.68
CA MET A 94 11.17 11.33 9.96
C MET A 94 10.79 10.99 11.40
N LEU A 95 11.16 9.81 11.88
CA LEU A 95 10.90 9.38 13.25
C LEU A 95 11.61 10.29 14.27
N PHE A 96 12.92 10.53 14.06
CA PHE A 96 13.74 11.36 14.93
C PHE A 96 13.22 12.81 15.04
N LEU A 97 12.92 13.43 13.90
CA LEU A 97 12.39 14.80 13.87
C LEU A 97 10.99 14.88 14.46
N ASN A 98 10.12 13.88 14.20
CA ASN A 98 8.77 13.85 14.74
C ASN A 98 8.77 13.77 16.29
N GLU A 99 9.74 13.07 16.89
CA GLU A 99 9.88 12.98 18.35
C GLU A 99 10.51 14.23 19.00
N ARG A 100 11.31 14.98 18.24
CA ARG A 100 12.12 16.09 18.79
C ARG A 100 11.61 17.49 18.45
N SER A 101 10.90 17.67 17.34
CA SER A 101 10.60 19.00 16.81
C SER A 101 9.29 19.61 17.34
N GLY A 102 8.38 18.83 17.89
CA GLY A 102 7.02 19.30 18.24
C GLY A 102 6.17 19.73 17.04
N LEU A 103 6.69 19.55 15.78
CA LEU A 103 5.97 19.84 14.55
C LEU A 103 4.90 18.79 14.29
N LYS A 104 3.90 19.14 13.49
CA LYS A 104 2.93 18.15 12.99
C LYS A 104 3.64 17.14 12.12
N SER A 105 3.27 15.87 12.25
CA SER A 105 3.88 14.75 11.49
C SER A 105 3.90 14.99 10.00
N ASP A 106 2.83 15.55 9.43
CA ASP A 106 2.75 15.83 7.98
C ASP A 106 3.81 16.85 7.52
N VAL A 107 4.15 17.84 8.35
CA VAL A 107 5.20 18.81 8.04
C VAL A 107 6.56 18.15 8.03
N VAL A 108 6.85 17.29 9.02
CA VAL A 108 8.12 16.56 9.11
C VAL A 108 8.27 15.63 7.89
N ILE A 109 7.22 14.90 7.56
CA ILE A 109 7.18 13.99 6.40
C ILE A 109 7.43 14.79 5.12
N GLY A 110 6.73 15.93 4.92
CA GLY A 110 6.87 16.76 3.74
C GLY A 110 8.28 17.35 3.57
N VAL A 111 8.90 17.83 4.65
CA VAL A 111 10.27 18.39 4.60
C VAL A 111 11.29 17.31 4.25
N ILE A 112 11.23 16.14 4.90
CA ILE A 112 12.17 15.04 4.60
C ILE A 112 11.96 14.52 3.16
N PHE A 113 10.71 14.35 2.74
CA PHE A 113 10.37 13.98 1.38
C PHE A 113 10.99 14.92 0.36
N THR A 114 10.74 16.22 0.50
CA THR A 114 11.25 17.22 -0.46
C THR A 114 12.77 17.31 -0.46
N ALA A 115 13.43 17.20 0.70
CA ALA A 115 14.88 17.20 0.81
C ALA A 115 15.51 15.98 0.10
N PHE A 116 15.02 14.77 0.39
CA PHE A 116 15.54 13.55 -0.25
C PHE A 116 15.28 13.54 -1.75
N PHE A 117 14.06 13.86 -2.17
CA PHE A 117 13.72 13.91 -3.59
C PHE A 117 14.55 14.96 -4.33
N GLY A 118 14.74 16.16 -3.73
CA GLY A 118 15.58 17.21 -4.28
C GLY A 118 17.05 16.79 -4.42
N ILE A 119 17.61 16.11 -3.39
CA ILE A 119 18.97 15.53 -3.46
C ILE A 119 19.05 14.50 -4.60
N GLY A 120 18.05 13.64 -4.73
CA GLY A 120 17.99 12.63 -5.79
C GLY A 120 18.02 13.27 -7.17
N LEU A 121 17.14 14.24 -7.42
CA LEU A 121 17.10 14.97 -8.69
C LEU A 121 18.41 15.73 -8.96
N PHE A 122 19.01 16.33 -7.94
CA PHE A 122 20.30 17.01 -8.06
C PHE A 122 21.40 16.04 -8.51
N VAL A 123 21.51 14.88 -7.87
CA VAL A 123 22.51 13.86 -8.25
C VAL A 123 22.30 13.39 -9.70
N ILE A 124 21.04 13.13 -10.09
CA ILE A 124 20.71 12.69 -11.45
C ILE A 124 21.02 13.76 -12.49
N SER A 125 20.84 15.05 -12.15
CA SER A 125 21.15 16.15 -13.06
C SER A 125 22.66 16.30 -13.32
N LEU A 126 23.48 15.96 -12.32
CA LEU A 126 24.95 15.99 -12.46
C LEU A 126 25.48 14.75 -13.21
N PHE A 127 24.83 13.61 -13.02
CA PHE A 127 25.26 12.35 -13.59
C PHE A 127 24.06 11.70 -14.32
N PRO A 128 23.83 12.05 -15.61
CA PRO A 128 22.72 11.50 -16.38
C PRO A 128 22.80 9.98 -16.43
N MET A 129 21.72 9.34 -15.96
CA MET A 129 21.60 7.89 -15.96
C MET A 129 20.96 7.40 -17.25
N SER A 130 21.38 6.23 -17.74
CA SER A 130 20.76 5.56 -18.89
C SER A 130 19.39 4.96 -18.57
N VAL A 131 19.05 4.83 -17.28
CA VAL A 131 17.75 4.33 -16.83
C VAL A 131 16.80 5.50 -16.62
N SER A 132 15.64 5.49 -17.28
CA SER A 132 14.65 6.54 -17.09
C SER A 132 13.98 6.42 -15.70
N ILE A 133 13.88 7.54 -15.00
CA ILE A 133 13.17 7.62 -13.72
C ILE A 133 11.72 7.22 -13.91
N GLU A 134 11.13 7.53 -15.05
CA GLU A 134 9.78 7.17 -15.42
C GLU A 134 9.55 5.66 -15.35
N THR A 135 10.49 4.84 -15.82
CA THR A 135 10.42 3.39 -15.75
C THR A 135 10.42 2.87 -14.29
N ILE A 136 11.19 3.52 -13.42
CA ILE A 136 11.24 3.17 -11.98
C ILE A 136 9.94 3.56 -11.28
N ILE A 137 9.35 4.71 -11.64
CA ILE A 137 8.12 5.22 -11.03
C ILE A 137 6.90 4.42 -11.49
N MET A 138 6.78 4.17 -12.78
CA MET A 138 5.63 3.45 -13.33
C MET A 138 5.69 1.94 -13.04
N GLY A 139 6.90 1.37 -12.94
CA GLY A 139 7.10 -0.06 -12.79
C GLY A 139 6.61 -0.85 -14.01
N ASN A 140 6.88 -2.14 -14.01
CA ASN A 140 6.32 -3.06 -15.02
C ASN A 140 5.97 -4.40 -14.38
N ILE A 141 4.76 -4.46 -13.83
CA ILE A 141 4.25 -5.63 -13.12
C ILE A 141 4.16 -6.89 -14.02
N LEU A 142 4.08 -6.71 -15.34
CA LEU A 142 3.99 -7.82 -16.31
C LEU A 142 5.37 -8.40 -16.68
N ALA A 143 6.45 -7.66 -16.40
CA ALA A 143 7.83 -8.05 -16.71
C ALA A 143 8.70 -8.17 -15.46
N ILE A 144 8.15 -8.70 -14.36
CA ILE A 144 8.87 -8.88 -13.10
C ILE A 144 9.95 -9.94 -13.28
N SER A 145 11.20 -9.61 -12.89
CA SER A 145 12.30 -10.56 -12.81
C SER A 145 12.04 -11.62 -11.74
N TYR A 146 12.46 -12.85 -12.00
CA TYR A 146 12.35 -13.94 -11.01
C TYR A 146 13.10 -13.63 -9.70
N SER A 147 14.24 -12.94 -9.79
CA SER A 147 15.02 -12.49 -8.62
C SER A 147 14.26 -11.47 -7.78
N ASP A 148 13.61 -10.49 -8.42
CA ASP A 148 12.84 -9.46 -7.73
C ASP A 148 11.59 -10.03 -7.06
N MET A 149 10.95 -11.00 -7.73
CA MET A 149 9.83 -11.73 -7.16
C MET A 149 10.23 -12.50 -5.90
N ILE A 150 11.35 -13.23 -5.91
CA ILE A 150 11.84 -13.96 -4.73
C ILE A 150 12.21 -12.98 -3.61
N GLN A 151 12.92 -11.89 -3.93
CA GLN A 151 13.27 -10.85 -2.95
C GLN A 151 12.02 -10.27 -2.29
N LEU A 152 11.01 -9.92 -3.07
CA LEU A 152 9.73 -9.43 -2.56
C LEU A 152 9.04 -10.45 -1.65
N LEU A 153 8.99 -11.71 -2.06
CA LEU A 153 8.34 -12.77 -1.27
C LEU A 153 9.05 -12.99 0.07
N ILE A 154 10.39 -12.97 0.08
CA ILE A 154 11.17 -13.11 1.33
C ILE A 154 10.91 -11.91 2.24
N ILE A 155 11.05 -10.69 1.75
CA ILE A 155 10.81 -9.47 2.54
C ILE A 155 9.36 -9.41 2.99
N GLY A 156 8.42 -9.69 2.10
CA GLY A 156 6.99 -9.70 2.40
C GLY A 156 6.62 -10.72 3.46
N PHE A 157 7.13 -11.96 3.36
CA PHE A 157 6.88 -13.03 4.32
C PHE A 157 7.45 -12.71 5.70
N VAL A 158 8.71 -12.24 5.76
CA VAL A 158 9.34 -11.82 7.03
C VAL A 158 8.55 -10.66 7.65
N SER A 159 8.18 -9.65 6.85
CA SER A 159 7.41 -8.51 7.32
C SER A 159 6.04 -8.93 7.85
N LEU A 160 5.31 -9.77 7.13
CA LEU A 160 4.01 -10.28 7.56
C LEU A 160 4.10 -11.09 8.85
N ILE A 161 5.11 -11.95 9.00
CA ILE A 161 5.33 -12.72 10.24
C ILE A 161 5.55 -11.78 11.42
N VAL A 162 6.48 -10.82 11.30
CA VAL A 162 6.79 -9.90 12.39
C VAL A 162 5.57 -9.04 12.74
N LEU A 163 4.89 -8.51 11.73
CA LEU A 163 3.68 -7.71 11.92
C LEU A 163 2.56 -8.53 12.57
N PHE A 164 2.38 -9.80 12.17
CA PHE A 164 1.37 -10.69 12.73
C PHE A 164 1.71 -11.11 14.16
N LEU A 165 2.97 -11.41 14.48
CA LEU A 165 3.39 -11.78 15.83
C LEU A 165 3.30 -10.58 16.79
N LYS A 166 3.65 -9.38 16.32
CA LYS A 166 3.75 -8.15 17.12
C LYS A 166 2.53 -7.22 16.96
N TRP A 167 1.44 -7.66 16.33
CA TRP A 167 0.33 -6.78 15.98
C TRP A 167 -0.28 -6.06 17.20
N ARG A 168 -0.37 -6.71 18.37
CA ARG A 168 -0.90 -6.11 19.59
C ARG A 168 0.04 -5.06 20.14
N GLU A 169 1.33 -5.34 20.14
CA GLU A 169 2.36 -4.42 20.65
C GLU A 169 2.41 -3.17 19.78
N PHE A 170 2.42 -3.33 18.46
CA PHE A 170 2.32 -2.21 17.53
C PHE A 170 1.03 -1.41 17.72
N MET A 171 -0.11 -2.07 17.86
CA MET A 171 -1.38 -1.42 18.09
C MET A 171 -1.32 -0.50 19.33
N VAL A 172 -0.82 -1.01 20.46
CA VAL A 172 -0.73 -0.24 21.71
C VAL A 172 0.22 0.96 21.55
N VAL A 173 1.39 0.75 20.94
CA VAL A 173 2.38 1.82 20.71
C VAL A 173 1.85 2.90 19.78
N PHE A 174 1.15 2.52 18.71
CA PHE A 174 0.61 3.49 17.74
C PHE A 174 -0.63 4.21 18.28
N PHE A 175 -1.39 3.58 19.18
CA PHE A 175 -2.56 4.21 19.79
C PHE A 175 -2.16 5.16 20.92
N ASP A 176 -1.39 4.69 21.91
CA ASP A 176 -0.94 5.46 23.09
C ASP A 176 0.45 5.02 23.55
N GLU A 177 1.45 5.87 23.28
CA GLU A 177 2.85 5.62 23.66
C GLU A 177 3.06 5.66 25.16
N THR A 178 2.29 6.50 25.90
CA THR A 178 2.39 6.61 27.35
C THR A 178 1.91 5.32 27.99
N HIS A 179 0.77 4.82 27.54
CA HIS A 179 0.24 3.53 27.99
C HIS A 179 1.19 2.37 27.63
N ALA A 180 1.79 2.38 26.43
CA ALA A 180 2.77 1.37 26.03
C ALA A 180 3.94 1.28 27.01
N ARG A 181 4.47 2.41 27.49
CA ARG A 181 5.55 2.47 28.49
C ARG A 181 5.11 1.92 29.85
N THR A 182 3.87 2.19 30.28
CA THR A 182 3.38 1.69 31.58
C THR A 182 3.19 0.18 31.61
N VAL A 183 2.91 -0.46 30.46
CA VAL A 183 2.84 -1.93 30.34
C VAL A 183 4.18 -2.58 29.98
N GLY A 184 5.29 -1.83 30.09
CA GLY A 184 6.65 -2.35 29.92
C GLY A 184 7.11 -2.52 28.47
N LEU A 185 6.38 -1.97 27.48
CA LEU A 185 6.82 -1.96 26.09
C LEU A 185 7.81 -0.80 25.85
N ASN A 186 8.72 -1.00 24.89
CA ASN A 186 9.61 0.07 24.44
C ASN A 186 9.11 0.64 23.11
N PRO A 187 8.43 1.83 23.11
CA PRO A 187 7.85 2.40 21.91
C PRO A 187 8.89 2.70 20.82
N SER A 188 10.08 3.18 21.23
CA SER A 188 11.14 3.54 20.26
C SER A 188 11.63 2.33 19.48
N ILE A 189 11.88 1.19 20.12
CA ILE A 189 12.31 -0.04 19.45
C ILE A 189 11.21 -0.54 18.50
N LEU A 190 9.96 -0.57 18.95
CA LEU A 190 8.84 -1.04 18.13
C LEU A 190 8.60 -0.12 16.93
N LYS A 191 8.72 1.19 17.09
CA LYS A 191 8.66 2.13 15.96
C LYS A 191 9.80 1.88 14.96
N ILE A 192 11.04 1.71 15.41
CA ILE A 192 12.18 1.42 14.54
C ILE A 192 11.92 0.13 13.76
N ILE A 193 11.49 -0.94 14.41
CA ILE A 193 11.14 -2.20 13.75
C ILE A 193 10.06 -1.97 12.69
N PHE A 194 8.98 -1.28 13.04
CA PHE A 194 7.88 -0.99 12.11
C PHE A 194 8.35 -0.19 10.89
N PHE A 195 9.11 0.89 11.09
CA PHE A 195 9.60 1.72 10.01
C PHE A 195 10.63 1.01 9.11
N THR A 196 11.45 0.13 9.69
CA THR A 196 12.35 -0.73 8.93
C THR A 196 11.57 -1.69 8.03
N LEU A 197 10.54 -2.35 8.57
CA LEU A 197 9.66 -3.22 7.80
C LEU A 197 8.87 -2.45 6.74
N LEU A 198 8.38 -1.27 7.08
CA LEU A 198 7.66 -0.39 6.15
C LEU A 198 8.56 0.01 4.99
N SER A 199 9.76 0.51 5.27
CA SER A 199 10.73 0.90 4.24
C SER A 199 11.14 -0.28 3.36
N ALA A 200 11.48 -1.43 3.96
CA ALA A 200 11.84 -2.63 3.21
C ALA A 200 10.69 -3.11 2.30
N SER A 201 9.47 -3.11 2.83
CA SER A 201 8.28 -3.54 2.08
C SER A 201 7.96 -2.59 0.92
N ILE A 202 8.03 -1.27 1.16
CA ILE A 202 7.81 -0.26 0.11
C ILE A 202 8.87 -0.38 -0.98
N VAL A 203 10.16 -0.51 -0.62
CA VAL A 203 11.25 -0.63 -1.59
C VAL A 203 11.09 -1.90 -2.44
N ALA A 204 10.83 -3.05 -1.81
CA ALA A 204 10.63 -4.30 -2.52
C ALA A 204 9.38 -4.27 -3.43
N ALA A 205 8.28 -3.70 -2.94
CA ALA A 205 7.07 -3.52 -3.73
C ALA A 205 7.29 -2.55 -4.90
N MET A 206 7.99 -1.44 -4.69
CA MET A 206 8.25 -0.44 -5.71
C MET A 206 9.06 -1.00 -6.89
N GLN A 207 10.04 -1.86 -6.61
CA GLN A 207 10.84 -2.50 -7.66
C GLN A 207 10.02 -3.47 -8.54
N THR A 208 8.98 -4.05 -7.98
CA THR A 208 8.13 -5.03 -8.68
C THR A 208 6.93 -4.40 -9.37
N VAL A 209 6.22 -3.53 -8.69
CA VAL A 209 4.92 -2.99 -9.17
C VAL A 209 4.94 -1.49 -9.47
N GLY A 210 6.04 -0.81 -9.16
CA GLY A 210 6.20 0.62 -9.35
C GLY A 210 5.73 1.48 -8.17
N ALA A 211 6.30 2.69 -8.05
CA ALA A 211 6.04 3.60 -6.93
C ALA A 211 4.57 4.05 -6.89
N PHE A 212 4.01 4.41 -8.04
CA PHE A 212 2.63 4.92 -8.14
C PHE A 212 1.60 3.96 -7.55
N LEU A 213 1.71 2.66 -7.88
CA LEU A 213 0.81 1.65 -7.38
C LEU A 213 1.02 1.39 -5.87
N VAL A 214 2.29 1.36 -5.42
CA VAL A 214 2.61 1.14 -3.99
C VAL A 214 2.04 2.24 -3.11
N ILE A 215 2.15 3.51 -3.52
CA ILE A 215 1.58 4.65 -2.79
C ILE A 215 0.07 4.45 -2.57
N ALA A 216 -0.66 4.11 -3.63
CA ALA A 216 -2.09 3.85 -3.53
C ALA A 216 -2.42 2.67 -2.62
N MET A 217 -1.65 1.57 -2.71
CA MET A 217 -1.85 0.37 -1.88
C MET A 217 -1.56 0.60 -0.40
N VAL A 218 -0.63 1.49 -0.07
CA VAL A 218 -0.27 1.81 1.33
C VAL A 218 -1.29 2.75 1.98
N VAL A 219 -2.10 3.47 1.21
CA VAL A 219 -3.06 4.45 1.74
C VAL A 219 -4.50 3.97 1.63
N THR A 220 -4.94 3.62 0.43
CA THR A 220 -6.36 3.46 0.11
C THR A 220 -7.06 2.30 0.82
N PRO A 221 -6.48 1.08 0.94
CA PRO A 221 -7.16 -0.02 1.61
C PRO A 221 -7.41 0.25 3.10
N GLY A 222 -6.42 0.81 3.80
CA GLY A 222 -6.56 1.17 5.20
C GLY A 222 -7.58 2.27 5.42
N ALA A 223 -7.57 3.32 4.58
CA ALA A 223 -8.57 4.40 4.63
C ALA A 223 -9.98 3.87 4.38
N THR A 224 -10.16 2.98 3.41
CA THR A 224 -11.45 2.34 3.12
C THR A 224 -11.93 1.50 4.30
N ALA A 225 -11.06 0.68 4.87
CA ALA A 225 -11.37 -0.16 6.03
C ALA A 225 -11.72 0.68 7.27
N TYR A 226 -11.05 1.81 7.47
CA TYR A 226 -11.30 2.74 8.57
C TYR A 226 -12.72 3.33 8.51
N LEU A 227 -13.22 3.62 7.32
CA LEU A 227 -14.61 4.10 7.15
C LEU A 227 -15.66 3.04 7.48
N LEU A 228 -15.31 1.76 7.40
CA LEU A 228 -16.25 0.66 7.58
C LEU A 228 -16.30 0.12 9.02
N CYS A 229 -15.19 0.18 9.77
CA CYS A 229 -15.16 -0.42 11.11
C CYS A 229 -14.26 0.33 12.10
N ASP A 230 -14.66 0.27 13.40
CA ASP A 230 -13.96 0.93 14.51
C ASP A 230 -13.03 -0.02 15.28
N ARG A 231 -13.14 -1.33 15.06
CA ARG A 231 -12.32 -2.34 15.77
C ARG A 231 -11.07 -2.62 14.99
N PHE A 232 -9.91 -2.28 15.54
CA PHE A 232 -8.62 -2.39 14.86
C PHE A 232 -8.31 -3.77 14.27
N PRO A 233 -8.56 -4.91 14.95
CA PRO A 233 -8.33 -6.23 14.34
C PRO A 233 -9.20 -6.47 13.09
N LYS A 234 -10.45 -5.99 13.10
CA LYS A 234 -11.33 -6.07 11.92
C LYS A 234 -10.87 -5.13 10.81
N LEU A 235 -10.34 -3.96 11.18
CA LEU A 235 -9.78 -3.00 10.23
C LEU A 235 -8.59 -3.60 9.49
N ILE A 236 -7.65 -4.26 10.19
CA ILE A 236 -6.52 -4.96 9.56
C ILE A 236 -7.04 -6.00 8.56
N LEU A 237 -7.94 -6.90 8.99
CA LEU A 237 -8.45 -7.96 8.12
C LEU A 237 -9.16 -7.40 6.90
N LEU A 238 -10.00 -6.38 7.09
CA LEU A 238 -10.75 -5.75 6.01
C LEU A 238 -9.82 -5.00 5.04
N SER A 239 -8.80 -4.31 5.57
CA SER A 239 -7.78 -3.66 4.75
C SER A 239 -7.06 -4.68 3.87
N ILE A 240 -6.59 -5.80 4.44
CA ILE A 240 -5.92 -6.86 3.69
C ILE A 240 -6.85 -7.44 2.61
N LEU A 241 -8.11 -7.71 2.94
CA LEU A 241 -9.08 -8.22 1.97
C LEU A 241 -9.30 -7.24 0.82
N ILE A 242 -9.51 -5.95 1.13
CA ILE A 242 -9.68 -4.91 0.10
C ILE A 242 -8.43 -4.81 -0.77
N GLY A 243 -7.23 -4.69 -0.15
CA GLY A 243 -5.98 -4.56 -0.88
C GLY A 243 -5.69 -5.76 -1.78
N SER A 244 -5.78 -6.98 -1.25
CA SER A 244 -5.50 -8.20 -2.02
C SER A 244 -6.51 -8.44 -3.15
N THR A 245 -7.81 -8.28 -2.87
CA THR A 245 -8.85 -8.51 -3.88
C THR A 245 -8.82 -7.46 -4.99
N THR A 246 -8.61 -6.19 -4.67
CA THR A 246 -8.52 -5.12 -5.68
C THR A 246 -7.29 -5.29 -6.56
N CYS A 247 -6.16 -5.73 -6.01
CA CYS A 247 -4.96 -6.00 -6.78
C CYS A 247 -5.14 -7.21 -7.71
N PHE A 248 -5.74 -8.29 -7.21
CA PHE A 248 -6.05 -9.45 -8.03
C PHE A 248 -7.00 -9.11 -9.18
N ILE A 249 -8.14 -8.47 -8.85
CA ILE A 249 -9.15 -8.11 -9.85
C ILE A 249 -8.60 -7.09 -10.84
N GLY A 250 -7.84 -6.09 -10.37
CA GLY A 250 -7.26 -5.07 -11.25
C GLY A 250 -6.20 -5.65 -12.20
N ALA A 251 -5.36 -6.57 -11.72
CA ALA A 251 -4.41 -7.29 -12.57
C ALA A 251 -5.14 -8.19 -13.59
N TYR A 252 -6.21 -8.87 -13.19
CA TYR A 252 -7.04 -9.66 -14.09
C TYR A 252 -7.72 -8.79 -15.16
N LEU A 253 -8.32 -7.66 -14.76
CA LEU A 253 -8.98 -6.74 -15.68
C LEU A 253 -8.01 -6.09 -16.68
N SER A 254 -6.74 -5.88 -16.27
CA SER A 254 -5.74 -5.28 -17.16
C SER A 254 -5.51 -6.08 -18.44
N PHE A 255 -5.70 -7.38 -18.40
CA PHE A 255 -5.63 -8.26 -19.60
C PHE A 255 -6.69 -7.90 -20.63
N PHE A 256 -7.93 -7.65 -20.20
CA PHE A 256 -9.05 -7.37 -21.13
C PHE A 256 -9.07 -5.92 -21.61
N ILE A 257 -8.58 -4.99 -20.79
CA ILE A 257 -8.60 -3.56 -21.11
C ILE A 257 -7.36 -3.14 -21.91
N ASP A 258 -6.32 -4.02 -21.94
CA ASP A 258 -5.01 -3.75 -22.53
C ASP A 258 -4.39 -2.45 -22.01
N GLY A 259 -4.53 -2.23 -20.70
CA GLY A 259 -4.13 -1.00 -20.03
C GLY A 259 -3.05 -1.23 -18.98
N ALA A 260 -2.44 -0.13 -18.50
CA ALA A 260 -1.45 -0.17 -17.44
C ALA A 260 -2.05 -0.77 -16.15
N THR A 261 -1.58 -1.95 -15.74
CA THR A 261 -2.11 -2.73 -14.61
C THR A 261 -2.16 -1.90 -13.33
N GLY A 262 -1.08 -1.14 -13.02
CA GLY A 262 -1.04 -0.27 -11.85
C GLY A 262 -2.13 0.80 -11.86
N GLY A 263 -2.36 1.44 -13.00
CA GLY A 263 -3.41 2.44 -13.17
C GLY A 263 -4.82 1.87 -12.93
N ILE A 264 -5.09 0.68 -13.47
CA ILE A 264 -6.40 0.01 -13.31
C ILE A 264 -6.65 -0.34 -11.83
N ILE A 265 -5.64 -0.88 -11.13
CA ILE A 265 -5.75 -1.19 -9.69
C ILE A 265 -6.05 0.09 -8.90
N VAL A 266 -5.33 1.19 -9.15
CA VAL A 266 -5.54 2.46 -8.44
C VAL A 266 -6.94 3.02 -8.68
N VAL A 267 -7.42 3.00 -9.94
CA VAL A 267 -8.78 3.44 -10.28
C VAL A 267 -9.82 2.58 -9.57
N LEU A 268 -9.65 1.25 -9.57
CA LEU A 268 -10.55 0.33 -8.87
C LEU A 268 -10.60 0.61 -7.36
N GLN A 269 -9.44 0.79 -6.73
CA GLN A 269 -9.36 1.15 -5.31
C GLN A 269 -10.01 2.50 -5.01
N SER A 270 -9.81 3.49 -5.88
CA SER A 270 -10.42 4.81 -5.74
C SER A 270 -11.94 4.75 -5.85
N ILE A 271 -12.48 3.98 -6.79
CA ILE A 271 -13.93 3.77 -6.95
C ILE A 271 -14.50 3.10 -5.69
N ILE A 272 -13.85 2.06 -5.18
CA ILE A 272 -14.28 1.38 -3.95
C ILE A 272 -14.25 2.35 -2.77
N PHE A 273 -13.16 3.10 -2.59
CA PHE A 273 -13.06 4.11 -1.53
C PHE A 273 -14.18 5.14 -1.61
N LEU A 274 -14.43 5.73 -2.78
CA LEU A 274 -15.49 6.74 -2.97
C LEU A 274 -16.89 6.14 -2.71
N THR A 275 -17.13 4.93 -3.17
CA THR A 275 -18.39 4.22 -2.92
C THR A 275 -18.61 3.99 -1.42
N VAL A 276 -17.56 3.53 -0.72
CA VAL A 276 -17.60 3.34 0.73
C VAL A 276 -17.75 4.68 1.44
N PHE A 277 -17.04 5.71 1.03
CA PHE A 277 -17.15 7.06 1.61
C PHE A 277 -18.58 7.60 1.56
N VAL A 278 -19.29 7.38 0.46
CA VAL A 278 -20.69 7.79 0.33
C VAL A 278 -21.63 6.90 1.14
N ALA A 279 -21.45 5.58 1.06
CA ALA A 279 -22.39 4.57 1.54
C ALA A 279 -22.11 4.02 2.95
N ALA A 280 -20.92 4.29 3.54
CA ALA A 280 -20.52 3.67 4.81
C ALA A 280 -21.53 3.89 5.93
N PRO A 281 -21.89 2.81 6.68
CA PRO A 281 -22.96 2.85 7.67
C PRO A 281 -22.62 3.66 8.92
N LYS A 282 -21.35 4.01 9.16
CA LYS A 282 -20.92 4.74 10.35
C LYS A 282 -20.36 6.12 10.07
N HIS A 283 -19.43 6.21 9.14
CA HIS A 283 -18.69 7.44 8.81
C HIS A 283 -19.00 7.96 7.40
N GLY A 284 -19.99 7.36 6.72
CA GLY A 284 -20.40 7.76 5.37
C GLY A 284 -21.11 9.10 5.34
N TYR A 285 -20.89 9.84 4.26
CA TYR A 285 -21.44 11.17 4.04
C TYR A 285 -22.98 11.21 4.16
N VAL A 286 -23.67 10.26 3.54
CA VAL A 286 -25.15 10.21 3.51
C VAL A 286 -25.73 10.02 4.91
N LEU A 287 -25.21 9.09 5.69
CA LEU A 287 -25.73 8.82 7.04
C LEU A 287 -25.40 9.94 8.03
N THR A 288 -24.23 10.54 7.92
CA THR A 288 -23.87 11.71 8.73
C THR A 288 -24.83 12.86 8.47
N ARG A 289 -25.14 13.15 7.21
CA ARG A 289 -26.17 14.17 6.86
C ARG A 289 -27.58 13.81 7.37
N LEU A 290 -27.97 12.53 7.27
CA LEU A 290 -29.27 12.10 7.78
C LEU A 290 -29.37 12.21 9.32
N LYS A 291 -28.30 11.87 10.04
CA LYS A 291 -28.24 12.05 11.50
C LYS A 291 -28.35 13.52 11.90
N ILE A 292 -27.62 14.41 11.25
CA ILE A 292 -27.70 15.86 11.48
C ILE A 292 -29.10 16.39 11.19
N LYS A 293 -29.73 15.96 10.09
CA LYS A 293 -31.08 16.39 9.71
C LYS A 293 -32.14 15.88 10.71
N ARG A 294 -31.97 14.65 11.24
CA ARG A 294 -32.86 14.11 12.31
C ARG A 294 -32.69 14.85 13.63
N ALA A 295 -31.45 15.16 14.02
CA ALA A 295 -31.19 15.94 15.24
C ALA A 295 -31.78 17.34 15.16
N ARG A 296 -31.67 18.05 14.02
CA ARG A 296 -32.31 19.36 13.82
C ARG A 296 -33.82 19.30 13.94
N ARG A 297 -34.47 18.30 13.33
CA ARG A 297 -35.93 18.13 13.42
C ARG A 297 -36.41 17.77 14.85
N GLY A 298 -35.59 17.05 15.64
CA GLY A 298 -35.89 16.78 17.05
C GLY A 298 -35.92 18.06 17.87
N ILE A 299 -34.95 18.95 17.66
CA ILE A 299 -34.90 20.25 18.36
C ILE A 299 -36.05 21.18 17.93
N GLU A 300 -36.43 21.18 16.66
CA GLU A 300 -37.56 21.98 16.14
C GLU A 300 -38.93 21.52 16.68
N ASN A 301 -39.04 20.24 17.10
CA ASN A 301 -40.29 19.70 17.66
C ASN A 301 -40.37 19.85 19.18
N GLU A 302 -39.31 20.25 19.85
CA GLU A 302 -39.26 20.51 21.32
C GLU A 302 -39.36 22.00 21.66
N LEU A 303 -39.35 22.91 20.65
CA LEU A 303 -39.57 24.36 20.75
C LEU A 303 -41.01 24.69 20.33
#